data_a26d06980a6b8bc8e80c1583e0177478
#
_entry.id   a26d06980a6b8bc8e80c1583e0177478
#
_cell.length_a   1.000
_cell.length_b   1.000
_cell.length_c   1.000
_cell.angle_alpha   90.00
_cell.angle_beta   90.00
_cell.angle_gamma   90.00
#
_symmetry.space_group_name_H-M   'P 1'
#
loop_
_entity.id
_entity.type
_entity.pdbx_description
1 polymer ?
#
loop_
_entity_poly.entity_id
_entity_poly.type
_entity_poly.pdbx_seq_one_letter_code
_entity_poly.pdbx_strand_id
1 'polypeptide(L)' 'MIGDSLTADISGGRAAGMKTIWYNHTRRPVPEHCEADQIVESLSELKNLL' A
#
# COMPACT_ATOMS: atom_id res chain seq x y z
N MET A 1 -1.28 -3.90 -7.26
CA MET A 1 -0.11 -3.01 -7.29
C MET A 1 0.48 -2.86 -5.90
N ILE A 2 1.78 -2.92 -5.79
CA ILE A 2 2.49 -2.79 -4.52
C ILE A 2 3.42 -1.57 -4.62
N GLY A 3 3.36 -0.67 -3.66
CA GLY A 3 4.20 0.51 -3.68
C GLY A 3 4.46 1.04 -2.29
N ASP A 4 5.55 1.80 -2.15
CA ASP A 4 5.94 2.42 -0.90
C ASP A 4 5.44 3.86 -0.77
N SER A 5 4.89 4.42 -1.82
CA SER A 5 4.36 5.78 -1.82
C SER A 5 2.85 5.76 -1.85
N LEU A 6 2.23 6.20 -0.76
CA LEU A 6 0.77 6.22 -0.66
C LEU A 6 0.14 7.18 -1.69
N THR A 7 0.79 8.31 -1.95
CA THR A 7 0.23 9.31 -2.86
C THR A 7 0.52 9.01 -4.32
N ALA A 8 1.71 8.53 -4.64
CA ALA A 8 2.11 8.27 -6.02
C ALA A 8 1.68 6.88 -6.50
N ASP A 9 2.06 5.84 -5.75
CA ASP A 9 1.84 4.47 -6.20
C ASP A 9 0.43 3.97 -5.91
N ILE A 10 -0.04 4.16 -4.70
CA ILE A 10 -1.34 3.61 -4.29
C ILE A 10 -2.47 4.38 -4.96
N SER A 11 -2.39 5.70 -4.95
CA SER A 11 -3.41 6.54 -5.57
C SER A 11 -3.47 6.27 -7.08
N GLY A 12 -2.31 6.14 -7.73
CA GLY A 12 -2.23 5.83 -9.15
C GLY A 12 -2.80 4.46 -9.48
N GLY A 13 -2.48 3.44 -8.68
CA GLY A 13 -3.01 2.09 -8.88
C GLY A 13 -4.52 2.05 -8.69
N ARG A 14 -5.03 2.73 -7.69
CA ARG A 14 -6.47 2.79 -7.43
C ARG A 14 -7.21 3.51 -8.57
N ALA A 15 -6.64 4.58 -9.08
CA ALA A 15 -7.24 5.30 -10.20
C ALA A 15 -7.32 4.43 -11.46
N ALA A 16 -6.40 3.49 -11.60
CA ALA A 16 -6.40 2.53 -12.71
C ALA A 16 -7.29 1.32 -12.44
N GLY A 17 -8.00 1.26 -11.32
CA GLY A 17 -8.87 0.16 -10.96
C GLY A 17 -8.15 -1.07 -10.46
N MET A 18 -6.91 -0.95 -10.04
CA MET A 18 -6.10 -2.06 -9.55
C MET A 18 -6.20 -2.20 -8.03
N LYS A 19 -6.04 -3.43 -7.54
CA LYS A 19 -5.88 -3.65 -6.11
C LYS A 19 -4.51 -3.13 -5.70
N THR A 20 -4.44 -2.51 -4.53
CA THR A 20 -3.21 -1.86 -4.09
C THR A 20 -2.78 -2.36 -2.72
N ILE A 21 -1.47 -2.51 -2.55
CA ILE A 21 -0.84 -2.87 -1.29
C ILE A 21 0.18 -1.80 -0.97
N TRP A 22 0.00 -1.14 0.16
CA TRP A 22 0.94 -0.11 0.58
C TRP A 22 2.01 -0.73 1.48
N TYR A 23 3.25 -0.71 0.99
CA TYR A 23 4.39 -1.16 1.77
C TYR A 23 4.87 -0.01 2.65
N ASN A 24 4.36 0.05 3.87
CA ASN A 24 4.67 1.13 4.82
C ASN A 24 5.91 0.76 5.64
N HIS A 25 7.05 0.66 4.96
CA HIS A 25 8.30 0.22 5.60
C HIS A 25 8.84 1.22 6.61
N THR A 26 8.46 2.48 6.52
CA THR A 26 8.88 3.53 7.46
C THR A 26 7.88 3.71 8.61
N ARG A 27 6.83 2.92 8.64
CA ARG A 27 5.79 2.97 9.67
C ARG A 27 5.19 4.36 9.83
N ARG A 28 4.87 4.98 8.73
CA ARG A 28 4.20 6.28 8.74
C ARG A 28 2.77 6.13 9.24
N PRO A 29 2.21 7.15 9.87
CA PRO A 29 0.81 7.11 10.28
C PRO A 29 -0.11 6.83 9.10
N VAL A 30 -1.07 5.94 9.29
CA VAL A 30 -2.05 5.62 8.26
C VAL A 30 -3.07 6.76 8.21
N PRO A 31 -3.30 7.39 7.05
CA PRO A 31 -4.30 8.45 6.95
C PRO A 31 -5.70 7.91 7.14
N GLU A 32 -6.60 8.79 7.56
CA GLU A 32 -8.00 8.42 7.79
C GLU A 32 -8.65 7.84 6.53
N HIS A 33 -8.31 8.41 5.38
CA HIS A 33 -8.82 7.94 4.09
C HIS A 33 -7.69 7.28 3.30
N CYS A 34 -7.25 6.11 3.76
CA CYS A 34 -6.22 5.36 3.08
C CYS A 34 -6.81 4.65 1.86
N GLU A 35 -6.21 4.86 0.70
CA GLU A 35 -6.67 4.26 -0.56
C GLU A 35 -6.15 2.85 -0.79
N ALA A 36 -5.22 2.37 0.03
CA ALA A 36 -4.68 1.04 -0.13
C ALA A 36 -5.67 -0.03 0.32
N ASP A 37 -5.76 -1.12 -0.43
CA ASP A 37 -6.59 -2.26 -0.05
C ASP A 37 -5.95 -3.02 1.11
N GLN A 38 -4.63 -3.10 1.12
CA GLN A 38 -3.87 -3.77 2.17
C GLN A 38 -2.71 -2.88 2.58
N ILE A 39 -2.29 -2.99 3.83
CA ILE A 39 -1.14 -2.27 4.35
C ILE A 39 -0.21 -3.27 5.01
N VAL A 40 1.05 -3.28 4.59
CA VAL A 40 2.08 -4.14 5.17
C VAL A 40 3.25 -3.28 5.63
N GLU A 41 3.92 -3.70 6.69
CA GLU A 41 5.04 -2.96 7.24
C GLU A 41 6.38 -3.67 7.05
N SER A 42 6.36 -4.92 6.62
CA SER A 42 7.56 -5.70 6.41
C SER A 42 7.44 -6.60 5.19
N LEU A 43 8.59 -7.03 4.66
CA LEU A 43 8.60 -7.96 3.54
C LEU A 43 7.98 -9.31 3.91
N SER A 44 8.09 -9.70 5.17
CA SER A 44 7.47 -10.95 5.64
C SER A 44 5.96 -10.91 5.51
N GLU A 45 5.35 -9.78 5.87
CA GLU A 45 3.91 -9.60 5.72
C GLU A 45 3.50 -9.64 4.25
N LEU A 46 4.28 -8.99 3.40
CA LEU A 46 4.04 -8.98 1.97
C LEU A 46 4.10 -10.38 1.40
N LYS A 47 5.07 -11.16 1.81
CA LYS A 47 5.23 -12.54 1.36
C LYS A 47 4.04 -13.40 1.73
N ASN A 48 3.44 -13.17 2.89
CA ASN A 48 2.27 -13.92 3.33
C ASN A 48 1.02 -13.59 2.51
N LEU A 49 0.97 -12.44 1.86
CA LEU A 49 -0.13 -12.05 1.01
C LEU A 49 -0.01 -12.61 -0.41
N LEU A 50 1.18 -12.98 -0.80
CA LEU A 50 1.45 -13.55 -2.11
C LEU A 50 1.31 -15.07 -2.08
#